data_5beb0352eb0d583ba2d8bfe25852879f
#
_entry.id   5beb0352eb0d583ba2d8bfe25852879f
#
_cell.length_a   1.000
_cell.length_b   1.000
_cell.length_c   1.000
_cell.angle_alpha   90.00
_cell.angle_beta   90.00
_cell.angle_gamma   90.00
#
_symmetry.space_group_name_H-M   'P 1'
#
loop_
_entity.id
_entity.type
_entity.pdbx_description
1 polymer ?
#
loop_
_entity_poly.entity_id
_entity_poly.type
_entity_poly.pdbx_seq_one_letter_code
_entity_poly.pdbx_strand_id
1 'polypeptide(L)'
;MKVKTLKIGDLTARIPLIQGGMGVGISLSSLAGTVAKCGGIGVISTAQIGYREPDFYSNTLQANLRAINSEMKKAREIAHGGIIGFNIMVALNHYKEQVMEAVKAGADVIISGAGLPVKLPEYIGESNVKIAPIVSGEKAVKVILKYWHKYYGRTADFIVIEGDRKSVV
;
A
#
# COMPACT_ATOMS: atom_id res chain seq x y z
N MET A 1 17.33 20.24 -14.61
CA MET A 1 16.30 19.39 -15.22
C MET A 1 15.02 19.48 -14.37
N LYS A 2 13.87 19.94 -14.92
CA LYS A 2 12.61 19.96 -14.18
C LYS A 2 12.04 18.53 -14.17
N VAL A 3 12.01 17.89 -13.03
CA VAL A 3 11.34 16.59 -12.85
C VAL A 3 9.83 16.81 -12.95
N LYS A 4 9.13 16.02 -13.77
CA LYS A 4 7.67 16.11 -13.89
C LYS A 4 7.03 15.53 -12.62
N THR A 5 5.96 16.16 -12.13
CA THR A 5 5.16 15.65 -11.03
C THR A 5 4.40 14.37 -11.45
N LEU A 6 4.15 13.49 -10.49
CA LEU A 6 3.30 12.31 -10.67
C LEU A 6 1.89 12.64 -10.17
N LYS A 7 0.90 12.51 -11.05
CA LYS A 7 -0.53 12.66 -10.69
C LYS A 7 -1.21 11.29 -10.68
N ILE A 8 -1.95 11.01 -9.60
CA ILE A 8 -2.77 9.81 -9.43
C ILE A 8 -4.14 10.29 -8.92
N GLY A 9 -5.09 10.46 -9.84
CA GLY A 9 -6.36 11.12 -9.51
C GLY A 9 -6.14 12.53 -8.99
N ASP A 10 -6.60 12.80 -7.78
CA ASP A 10 -6.44 14.06 -7.04
C ASP A 10 -5.10 14.17 -6.29
N LEU A 11 -4.35 13.08 -6.14
CA LEU A 11 -3.04 13.11 -5.52
C LEU A 11 -1.97 13.64 -6.47
N THR A 12 -1.05 14.45 -5.95
CA THR A 12 0.09 14.96 -6.72
C THR A 12 1.39 14.83 -5.92
N ALA A 13 2.25 13.89 -6.33
CA ALA A 13 3.60 13.78 -5.80
C ALA A 13 4.55 14.69 -6.58
N ARG A 14 5.33 15.54 -5.87
CA ARG A 14 6.29 16.46 -6.50
C ARG A 14 7.41 15.73 -7.22
N ILE A 15 7.79 14.57 -6.71
CA ILE A 15 8.80 13.67 -7.29
C ILE A 15 8.08 12.40 -7.74
N PRO A 16 8.24 11.95 -9.00
CA PRO A 16 7.57 10.76 -9.53
C PRO A 16 8.27 9.49 -9.02
N LEU A 17 8.27 9.31 -7.71
CA LEU A 17 8.87 8.19 -7.01
C LEU A 17 7.86 7.61 -6.03
N ILE A 18 7.67 6.30 -6.13
CA ILE A 18 6.91 5.51 -5.18
C ILE A 18 7.88 4.54 -4.51
N GLN A 19 7.98 4.62 -3.18
CA GLN A 19 8.82 3.70 -2.43
C GLN A 19 8.24 2.29 -2.47
N GLY A 20 9.08 1.29 -2.66
CA GLY A 20 8.68 -0.12 -2.51
C GLY A 20 8.43 -0.48 -1.04
N GLY A 21 7.36 -1.24 -0.78
CA GLY A 21 7.06 -1.74 0.57
C GLY A 21 7.90 -2.97 0.91
N MET A 22 8.90 -2.84 1.77
CA MET A 22 9.76 -3.92 2.26
C MET A 22 9.37 -4.34 3.67
N GLY A 23 8.93 -5.58 3.85
CA GLY A 23 8.80 -6.23 5.18
C GLY A 23 10.14 -6.85 5.61
N VAL A 24 10.34 -7.35 6.81
CA VAL A 24 9.62 -7.03 8.04
C VAL A 24 10.38 -5.90 8.72
N GLY A 25 9.67 -4.84 9.14
CA GLY A 25 10.29 -3.76 9.91
C GLY A 25 11.19 -2.79 9.13
N ILE A 26 11.33 -2.93 7.79
CA ILE A 26 12.14 -2.02 6.97
C ILE A 26 11.32 -0.80 6.55
N SER A 27 10.22 -1.01 5.82
CA SER A 27 9.35 0.08 5.38
C SER A 27 8.30 0.40 6.44
N LEU A 28 8.70 1.13 7.46
CA LEU A 28 7.85 1.66 8.53
C LEU A 28 7.75 3.19 8.43
N SER A 29 7.19 3.80 9.46
CA SER A 29 6.88 5.24 9.54
C SER A 29 8.07 6.15 9.21
N SER A 30 9.26 5.84 9.70
CA SER A 30 10.46 6.66 9.49
C SER A 30 10.82 6.78 8.02
N LEU A 31 10.93 5.65 7.31
CA LEU A 31 11.25 5.64 5.88
C LEU A 31 10.12 6.23 5.05
N ALA A 32 8.90 5.73 5.24
CA ALA A 32 7.74 6.18 4.47
C ALA A 32 7.45 7.68 4.68
N GLY A 33 7.47 8.13 5.92
CA GLY A 33 7.27 9.55 6.26
C GLY A 33 8.34 10.46 5.64
N THR A 34 9.62 10.03 5.66
CA THR A 34 10.72 10.79 5.05
C THR A 34 10.58 10.88 3.54
N VAL A 35 10.26 9.77 2.84
CA VAL A 35 10.01 9.78 1.40
C VAL A 35 8.86 10.72 1.04
N ALA A 36 7.76 10.64 1.80
CA ALA A 36 6.60 11.51 1.61
C ALA A 36 6.93 12.98 1.84
N LYS A 37 7.68 13.32 2.90
CA LYS A 37 8.20 14.67 3.18
C LYS A 37 9.06 15.21 2.03
N CYS A 38 9.88 14.38 1.43
CA CYS A 38 10.70 14.75 0.27
C CYS A 38 9.89 14.95 -1.01
N GLY A 39 8.62 14.58 -1.03
CA GLY A 39 7.69 14.80 -2.14
C GLY A 39 7.45 13.60 -3.05
N GLY A 40 7.95 12.41 -2.68
CA GLY A 40 7.56 11.14 -3.25
C GLY A 40 6.31 10.56 -2.59
N ILE A 41 5.98 9.32 -2.87
CA ILE A 41 4.96 8.54 -2.17
C ILE A 41 5.66 7.56 -1.23
N GLY A 42 5.50 7.78 0.08
CA GLY A 42 6.02 6.88 1.10
C GLY A 42 5.08 5.68 1.30
N VAL A 43 5.64 4.47 1.43
CA VAL A 43 4.85 3.25 1.53
C VAL A 43 5.27 2.42 2.73
N ILE A 44 4.32 2.15 3.62
CA ILE A 44 4.50 1.29 4.79
C ILE A 44 4.15 -0.16 4.39
N SER A 45 4.98 -1.13 4.76
CA SER A 45 4.68 -2.55 4.56
C SER A 45 3.93 -3.12 5.75
N THR A 46 2.80 -3.81 5.50
CA THR A 46 2.02 -4.46 6.57
C THR A 46 2.53 -5.87 6.92
N ALA A 47 3.51 -6.39 6.18
CA ALA A 47 4.05 -7.74 6.44
C ALA A 47 4.62 -7.84 7.85
N GLN A 48 3.88 -8.51 8.73
CA GLN A 48 4.20 -8.67 10.16
C GLN A 48 4.53 -7.35 10.87
N ILE A 49 3.81 -6.28 10.52
CA ILE A 49 4.08 -4.91 11.01
C ILE A 49 4.07 -4.80 12.53
N GLY A 50 3.26 -5.63 13.19
CA GLY A 50 3.16 -5.68 14.66
C GLY A 50 4.23 -6.50 15.37
N TYR A 51 5.31 -6.90 14.68
CA TYR A 51 6.34 -7.80 15.25
C TYR A 51 7.02 -7.29 16.53
N ARG A 52 6.91 -5.99 16.82
CA ARG A 52 7.43 -5.36 18.06
C ARG A 52 6.39 -5.30 19.18
N GLU A 53 5.13 -5.63 18.88
CA GLU A 53 4.08 -5.63 19.89
C GLU A 53 4.29 -6.78 20.88
N PRO A 54 4.10 -6.57 22.19
CA PRO A 54 4.37 -7.59 23.21
C PRO A 54 3.59 -8.88 23.03
N ASP A 55 2.37 -8.78 22.48
CA ASP A 55 1.45 -9.88 22.26
C ASP A 55 1.46 -10.42 20.81
N PHE A 56 2.47 -10.06 20.01
CA PHE A 56 2.50 -10.42 18.58
C PHE A 56 2.32 -11.90 18.33
N TYR A 57 2.99 -12.76 19.08
CA TYR A 57 2.93 -14.21 18.88
C TYR A 57 1.63 -14.85 19.40
N SER A 58 0.96 -14.25 20.37
CA SER A 58 -0.29 -14.75 20.93
C SER A 58 -1.53 -14.12 20.28
N ASN A 59 -1.41 -12.93 19.71
CA ASN A 59 -2.52 -12.18 19.13
C ASN A 59 -2.09 -11.38 17.90
N THR A 60 -1.49 -12.07 16.93
CA THR A 60 -0.86 -11.48 15.74
C THR A 60 -1.77 -10.51 14.99
N LEU A 61 -3.06 -10.83 14.84
CA LEU A 61 -3.99 -9.93 14.15
C LEU A 61 -4.08 -8.58 14.84
N GLN A 62 -4.42 -8.57 16.12
CA GLN A 62 -4.61 -7.31 16.85
C GLN A 62 -3.31 -6.51 16.95
N ALA A 63 -2.18 -7.19 17.14
CA ALA A 63 -0.87 -6.57 17.11
C ALA A 63 -0.60 -5.86 15.77
N ASN A 64 -0.89 -6.51 14.64
CA ASN A 64 -0.74 -5.90 13.33
C ASN A 64 -1.68 -4.71 13.11
N LEU A 65 -2.95 -4.81 13.52
CA LEU A 65 -3.91 -3.71 13.36
C LEU A 65 -3.53 -2.48 14.21
N ARG A 66 -3.08 -2.68 15.44
CA ARG A 66 -2.54 -1.58 16.28
C ARG A 66 -1.31 -0.93 15.63
N ALA A 67 -0.40 -1.77 15.11
CA ALA A 67 0.82 -1.28 14.48
C ALA A 67 0.54 -0.50 13.18
N ILE A 68 -0.45 -0.89 12.36
CA ILE A 68 -0.90 -0.14 11.19
C ILE A 68 -1.27 1.30 11.60
N ASN A 69 -2.08 1.46 12.64
CA ASN A 69 -2.49 2.77 13.14
C ASN A 69 -1.31 3.57 13.68
N SER A 70 -0.49 2.94 14.52
CA SER A 70 0.64 3.65 15.15
C SER A 70 1.70 4.08 14.14
N GLU A 71 2.03 3.24 13.18
CA GLU A 71 3.00 3.57 12.14
C GLU A 71 2.46 4.62 11.16
N MET A 72 1.17 4.58 10.80
CA MET A 72 0.57 5.65 10.01
C MET A 72 0.60 6.98 10.74
N LYS A 73 0.22 7.03 12.02
CA LYS A 73 0.27 8.27 12.81
C LYS A 73 1.67 8.88 12.83
N LYS A 74 2.70 8.10 13.16
CA LYS A 74 4.11 8.54 13.15
C LYS A 74 4.54 9.00 11.75
N ALA A 75 4.16 8.26 10.70
CA ALA A 75 4.51 8.62 9.33
C ALA A 75 3.88 9.96 8.93
N ARG A 76 2.63 10.24 9.30
CA ARG A 76 1.95 11.52 9.06
C ARG A 76 2.66 12.69 9.76
N GLU A 77 3.12 12.48 10.99
CA GLU A 77 3.90 13.49 11.73
C GLU A 77 5.19 13.85 10.99
N ILE A 78 5.90 12.87 10.42
CA ILE A 78 7.14 13.08 9.67
C ILE A 78 6.87 13.68 8.29
N ALA A 79 5.81 13.24 7.62
CA ALA A 79 5.51 13.58 6.21
C ALA A 79 5.05 15.02 6.00
N HIS A 80 4.54 15.71 7.04
CA HIS A 80 4.01 17.08 6.94
C HIS A 80 3.07 17.30 5.75
N GLY A 81 2.08 16.43 5.59
CA GLY A 81 1.10 16.48 4.48
C GLY A 81 1.52 15.75 3.21
N GLY A 82 2.65 15.05 3.21
CA GLY A 82 3.06 14.19 2.10
C GLY A 82 2.18 12.93 1.96
N ILE A 83 2.24 12.30 0.79
CA ILE A 83 1.41 11.12 0.42
C ILE A 83 1.99 9.86 1.06
N ILE A 84 1.14 9.13 1.78
CA ILE A 84 1.52 7.87 2.45
C ILE A 84 0.54 6.76 2.07
N GLY A 85 1.10 5.63 1.66
CA GLY A 85 0.34 4.42 1.38
C GLY A 85 0.78 3.21 2.19
N PHE A 86 0.07 2.12 1.98
CA PHE A 86 0.45 0.80 2.46
C PHE A 86 0.69 -0.17 1.30
N ASN A 87 1.68 -1.04 1.48
CA ASN A 87 1.84 -2.25 0.69
C ASN A 87 1.28 -3.42 1.50
N ILE A 88 0.28 -4.11 0.94
CA ILE A 88 -0.43 -5.21 1.60
C ILE A 88 -0.43 -6.42 0.68
N MET A 89 0.17 -7.53 1.11
CA MET A 89 0.23 -8.75 0.32
C MET A 89 -1.06 -9.56 0.43
N VAL A 90 -1.64 -9.95 -0.71
CA VAL A 90 -2.86 -10.78 -0.78
C VAL A 90 -2.68 -12.12 -0.06
N ALA A 91 -1.48 -12.69 -0.12
CA ALA A 91 -1.16 -13.98 0.50
C ALA A 91 -1.07 -13.96 2.04
N LEU A 92 -1.12 -12.76 2.65
CA LEU A 92 -1.11 -12.68 4.12
C LEU A 92 -2.44 -13.15 4.72
N ASN A 93 -2.33 -13.80 5.88
CA ASN A 93 -3.50 -14.01 6.72
C ASN A 93 -4.11 -12.66 7.09
N HIS A 94 -5.45 -12.61 7.14
CA HIS A 94 -6.19 -11.40 7.52
C HIS A 94 -5.97 -10.20 6.56
N TYR A 95 -5.82 -10.49 5.26
CA TYR A 95 -5.67 -9.47 4.22
C TYR A 95 -6.78 -8.42 4.27
N LYS A 96 -8.04 -8.87 4.37
CA LYS A 96 -9.22 -8.00 4.46
C LYS A 96 -9.11 -7.02 5.62
N GLU A 97 -8.85 -7.54 6.80
CA GLU A 97 -8.78 -6.75 8.05
C GLU A 97 -7.66 -5.71 7.96
N GLN A 98 -6.51 -6.07 7.41
CA GLN A 98 -5.40 -5.14 7.22
C GLN A 98 -5.73 -4.03 6.21
N VAL A 99 -6.42 -4.35 5.10
CA VAL A 99 -6.88 -3.34 4.13
C VAL A 99 -7.85 -2.39 4.79
N MET A 100 -8.86 -2.89 5.48
CA MET A 100 -9.86 -2.06 6.16
C MET A 100 -9.22 -1.16 7.21
N GLU A 101 -8.26 -1.69 7.98
CA GLU A 101 -7.56 -0.90 9.00
C GLU A 101 -6.64 0.16 8.38
N ALA A 102 -5.98 -0.13 7.25
CA ALA A 102 -5.19 0.84 6.51
C ALA A 102 -6.04 2.00 5.98
N VAL A 103 -7.24 1.71 5.47
CA VAL A 103 -8.22 2.73 5.07
C VAL A 103 -8.62 3.60 6.26
N LYS A 104 -9.00 2.97 7.38
CA LYS A 104 -9.39 3.65 8.62
C LYS A 104 -8.27 4.51 9.21
N ALA A 105 -7.02 4.04 9.11
CA ALA A 105 -5.84 4.78 9.52
C ALA A 105 -5.54 6.00 8.63
N GLY A 106 -6.27 6.19 7.54
CA GLY A 106 -6.14 7.34 6.64
C GLY A 106 -5.05 7.17 5.58
N ALA A 107 -4.91 5.98 4.99
CA ALA A 107 -4.04 5.77 3.84
C ALA A 107 -4.48 6.61 2.64
N ASP A 108 -3.54 7.20 1.90
CA ASP A 108 -3.81 7.83 0.61
C ASP A 108 -3.81 6.80 -0.52
N VAL A 109 -2.99 5.75 -0.38
CA VAL A 109 -2.75 4.74 -1.41
C VAL A 109 -2.66 3.35 -0.79
N ILE A 110 -3.24 2.34 -1.43
CA ILE A 110 -3.01 0.93 -1.12
C ILE A 110 -2.48 0.22 -2.37
N ILE A 111 -1.30 -0.34 -2.23
CA ILE A 111 -0.63 -1.14 -3.27
C ILE A 111 -0.68 -2.60 -2.84
N SER A 112 -1.20 -3.48 -3.69
CA SER A 112 -1.42 -4.87 -3.30
C SER A 112 -0.92 -5.86 -4.35
N GLY A 113 -0.17 -6.84 -3.89
CA GLY A 113 0.45 -7.89 -4.71
C GLY A 113 0.61 -9.20 -3.97
N ALA A 114 1.56 -10.02 -4.38
CA ALA A 114 1.71 -11.41 -3.92
C ALA A 114 0.40 -12.22 -4.08
N GLY A 115 -0.18 -12.12 -5.27
CA GLY A 115 -1.48 -12.62 -5.68
C GLY A 115 -2.33 -11.52 -6.33
N LEU A 116 -3.40 -11.89 -7.03
CA LEU A 116 -4.31 -10.91 -7.63
C LEU A 116 -5.28 -10.36 -6.55
N PRO A 117 -5.28 -9.04 -6.30
CA PRO A 117 -6.10 -8.42 -5.26
C PRO A 117 -7.56 -8.22 -5.72
N VAL A 118 -8.22 -9.32 -6.13
CA VAL A 118 -9.54 -9.27 -6.77
C VAL A 118 -10.61 -8.59 -5.92
N LYS A 119 -10.53 -8.69 -4.60
CA LYS A 119 -11.48 -8.10 -3.65
C LYS A 119 -11.05 -6.77 -3.06
N LEU A 120 -9.92 -6.19 -3.48
CA LEU A 120 -9.45 -4.93 -2.93
C LEU A 120 -10.48 -3.80 -3.04
N PRO A 121 -11.20 -3.61 -4.18
CA PRO A 121 -12.24 -2.59 -4.28
C PRO A 121 -13.39 -2.78 -3.27
N GLU A 122 -13.76 -4.04 -2.98
CA GLU A 122 -14.78 -4.34 -1.96
C GLU A 122 -14.33 -3.89 -0.56
N TYR A 123 -13.07 -4.15 -0.20
CA TYR A 123 -12.56 -3.90 1.15
C TYR A 123 -12.28 -2.42 1.43
N ILE A 124 -11.98 -1.62 0.41
CA ILE A 124 -11.84 -0.16 0.57
C ILE A 124 -13.19 0.56 0.57
N GLY A 125 -14.27 -0.10 0.10
CA GLY A 125 -15.61 0.49 0.04
C GLY A 125 -15.65 1.80 -0.73
N GLU A 126 -16.39 2.77 -0.21
CA GLU A 126 -16.55 4.11 -0.82
C GLU A 126 -15.43 5.11 -0.47
N SER A 127 -14.33 4.64 0.10
CA SER A 127 -13.21 5.52 0.44
C SER A 127 -12.53 6.10 -0.80
N ASN A 128 -11.92 7.28 -0.65
CA ASN A 128 -11.15 7.94 -1.72
C ASN A 128 -9.72 7.41 -1.86
N VAL A 129 -9.37 6.33 -1.14
CA VAL A 129 -8.05 5.72 -1.21
C VAL A 129 -7.75 5.25 -2.63
N LYS A 130 -6.58 5.59 -3.14
CA LYS A 130 -6.12 5.13 -4.45
C LYS A 130 -5.62 3.70 -4.35
N ILE A 131 -5.97 2.87 -5.33
CA ILE A 131 -5.62 1.45 -5.32
C ILE A 131 -4.81 1.05 -6.54
N ALA A 132 -3.79 0.25 -6.30
CA ALA A 132 -2.94 -0.29 -7.35
C ALA A 132 -2.66 -1.78 -7.14
N PRO A 133 -2.89 -2.62 -8.14
CA PRO A 133 -2.40 -3.99 -8.15
C PRO A 133 -0.93 -4.02 -8.55
N ILE A 134 -0.17 -4.94 -7.95
CA ILE A 134 1.15 -5.34 -8.45
C ILE A 134 0.97 -6.54 -9.37
N VAL A 135 1.49 -6.45 -10.58
CA VAL A 135 1.35 -7.48 -11.60
C VAL A 135 2.67 -7.68 -12.35
N SER A 136 2.91 -8.89 -12.85
CA SER A 136 4.14 -9.23 -13.60
C SER A 136 4.00 -9.15 -15.11
N GLY A 137 2.80 -8.88 -15.65
CA GLY A 137 2.61 -8.83 -17.08
C GLY A 137 1.20 -8.47 -17.55
N GLU A 138 1.07 -8.28 -18.84
CA GLU A 138 -0.15 -7.80 -19.51
C GLU A 138 -1.39 -8.66 -19.22
N LYS A 139 -1.24 -9.99 -19.19
CA LYS A 139 -2.36 -10.90 -18.87
C LYS A 139 -2.97 -10.61 -17.51
N ALA A 140 -2.12 -10.46 -16.49
CA ALA A 140 -2.58 -10.18 -15.13
C ALA A 140 -3.27 -8.81 -15.05
N VAL A 141 -2.73 -7.78 -15.74
CA VAL A 141 -3.38 -6.47 -15.87
C VAL A 141 -4.79 -6.60 -16.43
N LYS A 142 -4.93 -7.26 -17.60
CA LYS A 142 -6.24 -7.42 -18.26
C LYS A 142 -7.25 -8.15 -17.39
N VAL A 143 -6.81 -9.20 -16.70
CA VAL A 143 -7.66 -9.99 -15.80
C VAL A 143 -8.16 -9.15 -14.63
N ILE A 144 -7.26 -8.48 -13.92
CA ILE A 144 -7.63 -7.73 -12.71
C ILE A 144 -8.52 -6.52 -13.04
N LEU A 145 -8.19 -5.75 -14.09
CA LEU A 145 -8.98 -4.59 -14.48
C LEU A 145 -10.38 -5.00 -14.97
N LYS A 146 -10.48 -6.07 -15.77
CA LYS A 146 -11.77 -6.60 -16.22
C LYS A 146 -12.62 -7.09 -15.03
N TYR A 147 -12.00 -7.75 -14.07
CA TYR A 147 -12.67 -8.23 -12.86
C TYR A 147 -13.20 -7.07 -12.02
N TRP A 148 -12.36 -6.08 -11.71
CA TRP A 148 -12.75 -4.92 -10.91
C TRP A 148 -13.85 -4.10 -11.60
N HIS A 149 -13.73 -3.88 -12.90
CA HIS A 149 -14.77 -3.18 -13.66
C HIS A 149 -16.12 -3.93 -13.63
N LYS A 150 -16.08 -5.25 -13.88
CA LYS A 150 -17.30 -6.08 -13.95
C LYS A 150 -18.03 -6.18 -12.61
N TYR A 151 -17.30 -6.36 -11.52
CA TYR A 151 -17.92 -6.67 -10.22
C TYR A 151 -18.06 -5.48 -9.28
N TYR A 152 -17.27 -4.43 -9.48
CA TYR A 152 -17.23 -3.27 -8.58
C TYR A 152 -17.42 -1.93 -9.30
N GLY A 153 -17.57 -1.91 -10.64
CA GLY A 153 -17.67 -0.68 -11.42
C GLY A 153 -16.45 0.24 -11.31
N ARG A 154 -15.30 -0.31 -10.86
CA ARG A 154 -14.07 0.44 -10.57
C ARG A 154 -12.90 -0.10 -11.37
N THR A 155 -11.88 0.75 -11.59
CA THR A 155 -10.60 0.37 -12.16
C THR A 155 -9.46 0.74 -11.21
N ALA A 156 -8.24 0.31 -11.51
CA ALA A 156 -7.06 0.73 -10.76
C ALA A 156 -6.74 2.22 -11.03
N ASP A 157 -6.30 2.93 -10.00
CA ASP A 157 -5.83 4.32 -10.14
C ASP A 157 -4.45 4.37 -10.83
N PHE A 158 -3.63 3.35 -10.61
CA PHE A 158 -2.39 3.06 -11.33
C PHE A 158 -2.04 1.58 -11.21
N ILE A 159 -0.98 1.14 -11.87
CA ILE A 159 -0.52 -0.25 -11.87
C ILE A 159 0.97 -0.27 -11.54
N VAL A 160 1.36 -1.17 -10.66
CA VAL A 160 2.78 -1.48 -10.42
C VAL A 160 3.14 -2.71 -11.23
N ILE A 161 4.13 -2.57 -12.12
CA ILE A 161 4.65 -3.68 -12.92
C ILE A 161 5.94 -4.14 -12.29
N GLU A 162 5.95 -5.37 -11.81
CA GLU A 162 7.13 -6.02 -11.27
C GLU A 162 7.75 -6.90 -12.36
N GLY A 163 9.03 -6.68 -12.66
CA GLY A 163 9.75 -7.46 -13.67
C GLY A 163 9.84 -8.93 -13.30
N ASP A 164 9.88 -9.79 -14.31
CA ASP A 164 9.87 -11.26 -14.18
C ASP A 164 11.19 -11.84 -13.62
N ARG A 165 12.21 -11.02 -13.46
CA ARG A 165 13.43 -11.41 -12.76
C ARG A 165 13.22 -11.31 -11.26
N LYS A 166 12.82 -12.44 -10.66
CA LYS A 166 13.00 -12.63 -9.23
C LYS A 166 14.48 -12.37 -8.94
N SER A 167 14.76 -11.33 -8.17
CA SER A 167 16.07 -11.18 -7.56
C SER A 167 16.32 -12.43 -6.74
N VAL A 168 17.16 -13.32 -7.25
CA VAL A 168 17.73 -14.41 -6.47
C VAL A 168 18.69 -13.72 -5.50
N VAL A 169 18.26 -13.59 -4.26
CA VAL A 169 19.12 -13.28 -3.13
C VAL A 169 19.43 -14.60 -2.47
#